data_6527d4a5bafddbbd7a98a57e0818b450
#
_entry.id   6527d4a5bafddbbd7a98a57e0818b450
#
_cell.length_a   1.000
_cell.length_b   1.000
_cell.length_c   1.000
_cell.angle_alpha   90.00
_cell.angle_beta   90.00
_cell.angle_gamma   90.00
#
_symmetry.space_group_name_H-M   'P 1'
#
loop_
_entity.id
_entity.type
_entity.pdbx_description
1 polymer ?
#
loop_
_entity_poly.entity_id
_entity_poly.type
_entity_poly.pdbx_seq_one_letter_code
_entity_poly.pdbx_strand_id
1 'polypeptide(L)'
;RRENYRLSLSVSPAATVHVDDGDGRDPAASCLRVLDISGGGVALAVPDAAVSMFQPNVRLPPCLLRLDDAEPLPVAIEVAYAARHEVRGNVAWWRAGCRFVDLPAAIEQQVMQFLFRTERHRNARQRRGG
;
A
#
# COMPACT_ATOMS: atom_id res chain seq x y z
N ARG A 1 8.07 2.81 20.12
CA ARG A 1 7.82 2.22 19.89
C ARG A 1 7.31 1.97 18.89
N ARG A 2 7.43 1.64 18.29
CA ARG A 2 6.90 1.54 17.43
C ARG A 2 6.40 0.47 17.21
N GLU A 3 5.65 0.44 17.24
CA GLU A 3 4.94 -0.53 17.14
C GLU A 3 4.53 -0.85 15.87
N ASN A 4 4.87 -0.23 14.91
CA ASN A 4 4.40 -0.47 13.57
C ASN A 4 5.32 -1.40 12.85
N TYR A 5 5.08 -2.66 13.02
CA TYR A 5 5.77 -3.66 12.22
C TYR A 5 5.51 -3.41 10.74
N ARG A 6 6.54 -3.34 9.95
CA ARG A 6 6.46 -3.00 8.54
C ARG A 6 6.94 -4.15 7.68
N LEU A 7 6.20 -4.46 6.64
CA LEU A 7 6.54 -5.53 5.72
C LEU A 7 6.72 -4.96 4.32
N SER A 8 7.89 -5.18 3.74
CA SER A 8 8.16 -4.73 2.37
C SER A 8 7.68 -5.78 1.38
N LEU A 9 6.92 -5.36 0.40
CA LEU A 9 6.36 -6.24 -0.62
C LEU A 9 6.99 -5.92 -1.95
N SER A 10 8.25 -6.32 -2.12
CA SER A 10 8.99 -5.90 -3.30
C SER A 10 8.91 -6.86 -4.47
N VAL A 11 8.57 -8.11 -4.22
CA VAL A 11 8.72 -9.11 -5.27
C VAL A 11 7.46 -9.30 -6.08
N SER A 12 6.34 -9.49 -5.44
CA SER A 12 5.12 -9.66 -6.19
C SER A 12 4.02 -8.86 -5.51
N PRO A 13 3.07 -8.38 -6.27
CA PRO A 13 2.04 -7.52 -5.72
C PRO A 13 1.06 -8.35 -4.90
N ALA A 14 1.43 -8.58 -3.63
CA ALA A 14 0.54 -9.26 -2.72
C ALA A 14 -0.54 -8.32 -2.19
N ALA A 15 -0.42 -7.02 -2.45
CA ALA A 15 -1.41 -6.07 -1.97
C ALA A 15 -1.54 -4.90 -2.93
N THR A 16 -2.75 -4.44 -3.09
CA THR A 16 -3.03 -3.26 -3.92
C THR A 16 -4.03 -2.36 -3.21
N VAL A 17 -4.02 -1.09 -3.56
CA VAL A 17 -5.02 -0.14 -3.09
C VAL A 17 -5.72 0.42 -4.31
N HIS A 18 -7.04 0.31 -4.31
CA HIS A 18 -7.85 0.88 -5.36
C HIS A 18 -8.48 2.17 -4.83
N VAL A 19 -8.21 3.27 -5.50
CA VAL A 19 -8.73 4.58 -5.10
C VAL A 19 -9.97 4.87 -5.94
N ASP A 20 -11.09 5.10 -5.28
CA ASP A 20 -12.34 5.35 -5.97
C ASP A 20 -12.44 6.85 -6.21
N ASP A 21 -11.97 7.30 -7.36
CA ASP A 21 -11.99 8.71 -7.68
C ASP A 21 -13.28 9.14 -8.38
N GLY A 22 -14.20 8.22 -8.57
CA GLY A 22 -15.49 8.53 -9.14
C GLY A 22 -15.54 8.59 -10.65
N ASP A 23 -14.40 8.76 -11.28
CA ASP A 23 -14.37 8.88 -12.73
C ASP A 23 -14.01 7.61 -13.46
N GLY A 24 -13.15 6.82 -12.89
CA GLY A 24 -12.75 5.58 -13.52
C GLY A 24 -12.08 5.75 -14.85
N ARG A 25 -11.50 6.90 -15.12
CA ARG A 25 -10.93 7.16 -16.43
C ARG A 25 -9.68 6.40 -16.71
N ASP A 26 -8.85 6.23 -15.69
CA ASP A 26 -7.57 5.60 -15.86
C ASP A 26 -7.41 4.53 -14.79
N PRO A 27 -7.69 3.27 -15.14
CA PRO A 27 -7.56 2.20 -14.14
C PRO A 27 -6.17 2.08 -13.56
N ALA A 28 -5.14 2.42 -14.35
CA ALA A 28 -3.78 2.32 -13.85
C ALA A 28 -3.51 3.37 -12.77
N ALA A 29 -4.17 4.51 -12.83
CA ALA A 29 -4.00 5.56 -11.83
C ALA A 29 -4.83 5.28 -10.58
N SER A 30 -5.83 4.43 -10.66
CA SER A 30 -6.70 4.17 -9.53
C SER A 30 -6.41 2.86 -8.81
N CYS A 31 -5.57 2.00 -9.37
CA CYS A 31 -5.21 0.74 -8.72
C CYS A 31 -3.70 0.73 -8.53
N LEU A 32 -3.27 0.89 -7.29
CA LEU A 32 -1.86 1.13 -6.97
C LEU A 32 -1.28 -0.03 -6.20
N ARG A 33 -0.05 -0.37 -6.54
CA ARG A 33 0.65 -1.45 -5.87
C ARG A 33 1.15 -0.98 -4.50
N VAL A 34 1.04 -1.83 -3.50
CA VAL A 34 1.55 -1.55 -2.17
C VAL A 34 3.00 -2.01 -2.10
N LEU A 35 3.88 -1.08 -1.73
CA LEU A 35 5.31 -1.38 -1.59
C LEU A 35 5.65 -1.83 -0.18
N ASP A 36 5.01 -1.20 0.79
CA ASP A 36 5.20 -1.49 2.21
C ASP A 36 3.87 -1.43 2.88
N ILE A 37 3.68 -2.23 3.91
CA ILE A 37 2.45 -2.18 4.68
C ILE A 37 2.77 -2.41 6.15
N SER A 38 2.07 -1.69 7.02
CA SER A 38 2.17 -1.86 8.45
C SER A 38 0.79 -1.68 9.05
N GLY A 39 0.67 -1.84 10.35
CA GLY A 39 -0.60 -1.58 11.00
C GLY A 39 -1.03 -0.12 10.91
N GLY A 40 -0.09 0.78 10.67
CA GLY A 40 -0.39 2.21 10.62
C GLY A 40 -0.61 2.78 9.24
N GLY A 41 -0.22 2.07 8.19
CA GLY A 41 -0.39 2.62 6.85
C GLY A 41 0.29 1.82 5.78
N VAL A 42 0.38 2.40 4.60
CA VAL A 42 0.94 1.76 3.42
C VAL A 42 1.83 2.73 2.67
N ALA A 43 2.78 2.18 1.93
CA ALA A 43 3.51 2.97 0.94
C ALA A 43 3.09 2.46 -0.43
N LEU A 44 2.75 3.37 -1.31
CA LEU A 44 2.18 3.04 -2.62
C LEU A 44 3.11 3.46 -3.73
N ALA A 45 3.13 2.67 -4.80
CA ALA A 45 3.81 3.05 -6.02
C ALA A 45 2.84 3.86 -6.86
N VAL A 46 3.15 5.13 -7.09
CA VAL A 46 2.25 6.06 -7.75
C VAL A 46 2.86 6.47 -9.09
N PRO A 47 2.14 6.24 -10.19
CA PRO A 47 2.63 6.70 -11.48
C PRO A 47 2.71 8.21 -11.52
N ASP A 48 3.65 8.73 -12.32
CA ASP A 48 3.82 10.17 -12.42
C ASP A 48 2.51 10.88 -12.78
N ALA A 49 1.69 10.24 -13.60
CA ALA A 49 0.44 10.85 -14.03
C ALA A 49 -0.57 11.03 -12.90
N ALA A 50 -0.44 10.25 -11.82
CA ALA A 50 -1.40 10.31 -10.73
C ALA A 50 -0.88 11.05 -9.50
N VAL A 51 0.35 11.55 -9.54
CA VAL A 51 0.99 12.07 -8.34
C VAL A 51 0.31 13.33 -7.80
N SER A 52 -0.41 14.04 -8.65
CA SER A 52 -1.02 15.29 -8.18
C SER A 52 -2.04 15.08 -7.08
N MET A 53 -2.63 13.88 -6.97
CA MET A 53 -3.58 13.61 -5.91
C MET A 53 -2.87 13.19 -4.61
N PHE A 54 -1.56 13.06 -4.64
CA PHE A 54 -0.82 12.56 -3.48
C PHE A 54 -0.01 13.67 -2.82
N GLN A 55 -0.67 14.77 -2.50
CA GLN A 55 -0.02 15.86 -1.79
C GLN A 55 -0.04 15.57 -0.29
N PRO A 56 1.02 15.97 0.44
CA PRO A 56 1.06 15.73 1.87
C PRO A 56 -0.17 16.27 2.60
N ASN A 57 -0.66 15.51 3.53
CA ASN A 57 -1.81 15.84 4.37
C ASN A 57 -3.14 15.84 3.64
N VAL A 58 -3.18 15.35 2.41
CA VAL A 58 -4.43 15.24 1.68
C VAL A 58 -5.05 13.89 1.95
N ARG A 59 -6.34 13.88 2.25
CA ARG A 59 -7.07 12.63 2.41
C ARG A 59 -7.51 12.19 1.02
N LEU A 60 -7.19 10.95 0.67
CA LEU A 60 -7.60 10.40 -0.61
C LEU A 60 -9.09 10.10 -0.61
N PRO A 61 -9.70 9.98 -1.79
CA PRO A 61 -11.08 9.46 -1.86
C PRO A 61 -11.15 8.08 -1.22
N PRO A 62 -12.36 7.54 -1.02
CA PRO A 62 -12.49 6.21 -0.42
C PRO A 62 -11.64 5.19 -1.15
N CYS A 63 -10.98 4.33 -0.38
CA CYS A 63 -10.06 3.34 -0.94
C CYS A 63 -10.45 1.94 -0.53
N LEU A 64 -10.06 0.98 -1.37
CA LEU A 64 -10.22 -0.43 -1.07
C LEU A 64 -8.84 -1.07 -1.05
N LEU A 65 -8.50 -1.67 0.07
CA LEU A 65 -7.23 -2.36 0.24
C LEU A 65 -7.46 -3.85 -0.01
N ARG A 66 -6.75 -4.40 -0.96
CA ARG A 66 -6.85 -5.82 -1.24
C ARG A 66 -5.57 -6.52 -0.82
N LEU A 67 -5.69 -7.52 0.03
CA LEU A 67 -4.57 -8.30 0.53
C LEU A 67 -4.65 -9.69 -0.07
N ASP A 68 -3.69 -10.04 -0.92
CA ASP A 68 -3.71 -11.30 -1.66
C ASP A 68 -5.03 -11.42 -2.43
N ASP A 69 -5.71 -12.53 -2.30
CA ASP A 69 -6.97 -12.78 -2.98
C ASP A 69 -8.17 -12.55 -2.07
N ALA A 70 -7.96 -11.91 -0.94
CA ALA A 70 -9.05 -11.72 0.01
C ALA A 70 -9.99 -10.63 -0.48
N GLU A 71 -11.13 -10.53 0.19
CA GLU A 71 -12.10 -9.49 -0.11
C GLU A 71 -11.50 -8.13 0.12
N PRO A 72 -11.79 -7.16 -0.75
CA PRO A 72 -11.28 -5.81 -0.54
C PRO A 72 -11.81 -5.21 0.76
N LEU A 73 -10.96 -4.44 1.42
CA LEU A 73 -11.28 -3.84 2.71
C LEU A 73 -11.39 -2.33 2.53
N PRO A 74 -12.50 -1.71 2.96
CA PRO A 74 -12.61 -0.25 2.86
C PRO A 74 -11.70 0.41 3.88
N VAL A 75 -10.86 1.34 3.42
CA VAL A 75 -9.92 2.04 4.29
C VAL A 75 -9.92 3.52 3.93
N ALA A 76 -9.66 4.35 4.92
CA ALA A 76 -9.46 5.77 4.71
C ALA A 76 -7.97 6.05 4.84
N ILE A 77 -7.42 6.77 3.88
CA ILE A 77 -5.98 6.98 3.78
C ILE A 77 -5.68 8.46 3.64
N GLU A 78 -4.67 8.90 4.38
CA GLU A 78 -4.19 10.26 4.28
C GLU A 78 -2.72 10.22 3.89
N VAL A 79 -2.33 11.04 2.92
CA VAL A 79 -0.96 11.04 2.42
C VAL A 79 -0.05 11.72 3.43
N ALA A 80 1.06 11.09 3.77
CA ALA A 80 2.06 11.68 4.65
C ALA A 80 3.16 12.34 3.84
N TYR A 81 3.63 11.68 2.78
CA TYR A 81 4.66 12.24 1.92
C TYR A 81 4.63 11.55 0.57
N ALA A 82 5.27 12.18 -0.41
CA ALA A 82 5.48 11.55 -1.70
C ALA A 82 6.90 11.89 -2.14
N ALA A 83 7.65 10.88 -2.55
CA ALA A 83 9.04 11.05 -2.98
C ALA A 83 9.22 10.45 -4.37
N ARG A 84 9.86 11.21 -5.23
CA ARG A 84 10.07 10.77 -6.61
C ARG A 84 11.21 9.77 -6.69
N HIS A 85 11.00 8.72 -7.45
CA HIS A 85 12.03 7.74 -7.74
C HIS A 85 12.26 7.69 -9.23
N GLU A 86 13.52 7.64 -9.63
CA GLU A 86 13.86 7.50 -11.03
C GLU A 86 14.54 6.18 -11.22
N VAL A 87 13.99 5.37 -12.08
CA VAL A 87 14.63 4.15 -12.46
C VAL A 87 15.52 4.47 -13.65
N ARG A 88 16.68 3.89 -13.65
CA ARG A 88 17.60 4.06 -14.74
C ARG A 88 16.86 3.90 -16.04
N GLY A 89 16.90 4.91 -16.85
CA GLY A 89 16.34 4.74 -18.12
C GLY A 89 15.14 5.57 -18.40
N ASN A 90 14.16 5.74 -17.57
CA ASN A 90 13.17 6.58 -18.03
C ASN A 90 11.88 6.68 -17.32
N VAL A 91 11.40 5.77 -16.60
CA VAL A 91 10.07 5.92 -16.07
C VAL A 91 10.15 6.43 -14.65
N ALA A 92 9.66 7.65 -14.44
CA ALA A 92 9.60 8.21 -13.11
C ALA A 92 8.34 7.70 -12.41
N TRP A 93 8.48 7.36 -11.15
CA TRP A 93 7.35 6.98 -10.33
C TRP A 93 7.58 7.53 -8.94
N TRP A 94 6.55 7.54 -8.12
CA TRP A 94 6.62 8.14 -6.81
C TRP A 94 6.31 7.11 -5.76
N ARG A 95 6.96 7.25 -4.61
CA ARG A 95 6.62 6.45 -3.45
C ARG A 95 5.80 7.34 -2.54
N ALA A 96 4.55 7.00 -2.31
CA ALA A 96 3.69 7.79 -1.45
C ALA A 96 3.50 7.04 -0.14
N GLY A 97 3.99 7.62 0.95
CA GLY A 97 3.76 7.06 2.28
C GLY A 97 2.46 7.61 2.81
N CYS A 98 1.57 6.71 3.19
CA CYS A 98 0.23 7.07 3.59
C CYS A 98 -0.10 6.42 4.92
N ARG A 99 -0.95 7.08 5.71
CA ARG A 99 -1.39 6.49 6.96
C ARG A 99 -2.87 6.20 6.89
N PHE A 100 -3.27 5.13 7.57
CA PHE A 100 -4.68 4.83 7.72
C PHE A 100 -5.29 5.84 8.68
N VAL A 101 -6.53 6.23 8.41
CA VAL A 101 -7.25 7.15 9.27
C VAL A 101 -8.41 6.40 9.90
N ASP A 102 -8.44 6.36 11.23
CA ASP A 102 -9.53 5.73 11.97
C ASP A 102 -9.85 4.32 11.46
N LEU A 103 -8.83 3.51 11.34
CA LEU A 103 -9.00 2.16 10.82
C LEU A 103 -9.83 1.33 11.80
N PRO A 104 -10.95 0.75 11.34
CA PRO A 104 -11.74 -0.09 12.23
C PRO A 104 -10.94 -1.28 12.74
N ALA A 105 -11.21 -1.67 13.99
CA ALA A 105 -10.44 -2.74 14.60
C ALA A 105 -10.50 -4.04 13.82
N ALA A 106 -11.66 -4.35 13.24
CA ALA A 106 -11.79 -5.58 12.46
C ALA A 106 -10.90 -5.56 11.23
N ILE A 107 -10.75 -4.41 10.59
CA ILE A 107 -9.89 -4.31 9.41
C ILE A 107 -8.44 -4.31 9.84
N GLU A 108 -8.11 -3.62 10.90
CA GLU A 108 -6.75 -3.63 11.43
C GLU A 108 -6.30 -5.05 11.74
N GLN A 109 -7.19 -5.85 12.29
CA GLN A 109 -6.88 -7.23 12.62
C GLN A 109 -6.57 -8.02 11.35
N GLN A 110 -7.30 -7.80 10.29
CA GLN A 110 -7.04 -8.48 9.03
C GLN A 110 -5.70 -8.08 8.44
N VAL A 111 -5.34 -6.80 8.56
CA VAL A 111 -4.03 -6.34 8.11
C VAL A 111 -2.93 -7.04 8.90
N MET A 112 -3.08 -7.10 10.22
CA MET A 112 -2.06 -7.74 11.06
C MET A 112 -1.94 -9.23 10.77
N GLN A 113 -3.07 -9.90 10.52
CA GLN A 113 -3.02 -11.30 10.14
C GLN A 113 -2.28 -11.52 8.83
N PHE A 114 -2.50 -10.63 7.87
CA PHE A 114 -1.79 -10.70 6.60
C PHE A 114 -0.29 -10.51 6.83
N LEU A 115 0.10 -9.56 7.67
CA LEU A 115 1.51 -9.32 7.95
C LEU A 115 2.17 -10.53 8.57
N PHE A 116 1.53 -11.13 9.57
CA PHE A 116 2.11 -12.28 10.24
C PHE A 116 2.17 -13.49 9.33
N ARG A 117 1.14 -13.71 8.54
CA ARG A 117 1.11 -14.85 7.63
C ARG A 117 2.20 -14.73 6.56
N THR A 118 2.36 -13.53 6.01
CA THR A 118 3.37 -13.31 4.98
C THR A 118 4.77 -13.44 5.57
N GLU A 119 4.96 -12.96 6.77
CA GLU A 119 6.26 -13.06 7.43
C GLU A 119 6.61 -14.52 7.69
N ARG A 120 5.65 -15.32 8.12
CA ARG A 120 5.92 -16.74 8.36
C ARG A 120 6.31 -17.45 7.07
N HIS A 121 5.63 -17.15 5.97
CA HIS A 121 5.99 -17.74 4.69
C HIS A 121 7.40 -17.35 4.26
N ARG A 122 7.75 -16.10 4.46
CA ARG A 122 9.06 -15.60 4.10
C ARG A 122 10.14 -16.29 4.93
N ASN A 123 9.92 -16.40 6.23
CA ASN A 123 10.88 -17.05 7.10
C ASN A 123 11.04 -18.54 6.81
N ALA A 124 9.94 -19.21 6.52
CA ALA A 124 10.01 -20.62 6.17
C ALA A 124 10.80 -20.83 4.88
N ARG A 125 10.61 -19.95 3.92
CA ARG A 125 11.33 -20.05 2.66
C ARG A 125 12.82 -19.80 2.87
N GLN A 126 13.17 -18.86 3.70
CA GLN A 126 14.57 -18.58 3.99
C GLN A 126 15.23 -19.75 4.69
N ARG A 127 14.54 -20.40 5.61
CA ARG A 127 15.11 -21.56 6.28
C ARG A 127 15.36 -22.70 5.30
N ARG A 128 14.45 -22.91 4.37
CA ARG A 128 14.66 -23.97 3.41
C ARG A 128 15.81 -23.66 2.48
N GLY A 129 15.93 -22.40 2.10
CA GLY A 129 16.96 -22.00 1.18
C GLY A 129 18.33 -21.91 1.81
N GLY A 130 18.36 -21.84 3.14
CA GLY A 130 19.61 -21.72 3.84
C GLY A 130 20.28 -23.01 4.07
#